data_9dee4185a42fc3bb0ec757dad2b825db
#
_entry.id   9dee4185a42fc3bb0ec757dad2b825db
#
_cell.length_a   1.000
_cell.length_b   1.000
_cell.length_c   1.000
_cell.angle_alpha   90.00
_cell.angle_beta   90.00
_cell.angle_gamma   90.00
#
_symmetry.space_group_name_H-M   'P 1'
#
loop_
_entity.id
_entity.type
_entity.pdbx_description
1 polymer ?
#
loop_
_entity_poly.entity_id
_entity_poly.type
_entity_poly.pdbx_seq_one_letter_code
_entity_poly.pdbx_strand_id
1 'polypeptide(L)'
;MGAQILVVALAAMLAIAHGLGITVPGTKWCGPGNIADGYDDLGTDVELDMCCRAHDNCNEKISPSTELHGLSNNDLFPIFSCACESKFRQCLSSLHNVESAALGRIYFSTRNQCFAYGPPIASCEEQQWDLFMKRCLSYKVDESQPYRWQFYDLAFYTHPSSEEN
;
A
#
# COMPACT_ATOMS: atom_id res chain seq x y z
N MET A 1 -33.48 9.46 -8.17
CA MET A 1 -32.02 9.32 -8.35
C MET A 1 -31.28 9.06 -7.04
N GLY A 2 -31.65 9.67 -5.92
CA GLY A 2 -30.92 9.48 -4.63
C GLY A 2 -31.03 8.06 -4.04
N ALA A 3 -32.17 7.38 -4.14
CA ALA A 3 -32.37 6.05 -3.58
C ALA A 3 -31.54 4.96 -4.28
N GLN A 4 -31.34 5.06 -5.58
CA GLN A 4 -30.51 4.11 -6.34
C GLN A 4 -29.03 4.23 -6.01
N ILE A 5 -28.53 5.45 -5.79
CA ILE A 5 -27.13 5.70 -5.40
C ILE A 5 -26.88 5.14 -3.99
N LEU A 6 -27.83 5.31 -3.06
CA LEU A 6 -27.72 4.77 -1.70
C LEU A 6 -27.68 3.22 -1.69
N VAL A 7 -28.50 2.58 -2.52
CA VAL A 7 -28.56 1.11 -2.62
C VAL A 7 -27.25 0.55 -3.19
N VAL A 8 -26.69 1.19 -4.21
CA VAL A 8 -25.39 0.79 -4.80
C VAL A 8 -24.24 0.98 -3.81
N ALA A 9 -24.24 2.11 -3.08
CA ALA A 9 -23.24 2.36 -2.04
C ALA A 9 -23.34 1.36 -0.87
N LEU A 10 -24.57 1.03 -0.43
CA LEU A 10 -24.79 0.02 0.62
C LEU A 10 -24.39 -1.39 0.15
N ALA A 11 -24.69 -1.75 -1.10
CA ALA A 11 -24.29 -3.03 -1.68
C ALA A 11 -22.77 -3.15 -1.82
N ALA A 12 -22.08 -2.07 -2.18
CA ALA A 12 -20.62 -2.01 -2.21
C ALA A 12 -20.00 -2.16 -0.81
N MET A 13 -20.59 -1.52 0.21
CA MET A 13 -20.14 -1.66 1.60
C MET A 13 -20.39 -3.07 2.16
N LEU A 14 -21.53 -3.69 1.81
CA LEU A 14 -21.82 -5.08 2.20
C LEU A 14 -20.92 -6.09 1.49
N ALA A 15 -20.54 -5.85 0.24
CA ALA A 15 -19.58 -6.68 -0.50
C ALA A 15 -18.19 -6.68 0.17
N ILE A 16 -17.74 -5.53 0.67
CA ILE A 16 -16.48 -5.40 1.44
C ILE A 16 -16.57 -6.20 2.75
N ALA A 17 -17.72 -6.17 3.43
CA ALA A 17 -17.93 -6.89 4.68
C ALA A 17 -17.99 -8.43 4.52
N HIS A 18 -18.27 -8.94 3.33
CA HIS A 18 -18.38 -10.38 3.05
C HIS A 18 -17.15 -10.98 2.35
N GLY A 19 -16.03 -10.23 2.27
CA GLY A 19 -14.80 -10.76 1.66
C GLY A 19 -14.92 -11.03 0.15
N LEU A 20 -15.94 -10.47 -0.52
CA LEU A 20 -16.01 -10.45 -1.97
C LEU A 20 -14.90 -9.53 -2.47
N GLY A 21 -13.80 -10.11 -2.97
CA GLY A 21 -12.64 -9.39 -3.45
C GLY A 21 -13.03 -8.40 -4.56
N ILE A 22 -13.06 -7.12 -4.21
CA ILE A 22 -13.18 -6.05 -5.21
C ILE A 22 -11.76 -5.76 -5.68
N THR A 23 -11.44 -6.17 -6.91
CA THR A 23 -10.18 -5.85 -7.55
C THR A 23 -10.34 -4.70 -8.53
N VAL A 24 -9.24 -4.05 -8.87
CA VAL A 24 -9.20 -3.07 -9.96
C VAL A 24 -9.67 -3.77 -11.26
N PRO A 25 -10.55 -3.15 -12.06
CA PRO A 25 -11.01 -3.74 -13.31
C PRO A 25 -9.84 -4.20 -14.19
N GLY A 26 -9.93 -5.43 -14.70
CA GLY A 26 -8.87 -6.04 -15.50
C GLY A 26 -7.79 -6.76 -14.70
N THR A 27 -7.81 -6.70 -13.37
CA THR A 27 -6.84 -7.37 -12.50
C THR A 27 -7.50 -8.45 -11.63
N LYS A 28 -6.71 -9.36 -11.10
CA LYS A 28 -7.12 -10.40 -10.14
C LYS A 28 -6.45 -10.23 -8.78
N TRP A 29 -5.30 -9.54 -8.72
CA TRP A 29 -4.47 -9.36 -7.53
C TRP A 29 -4.58 -7.96 -6.92
N CYS A 30 -5.10 -6.97 -7.66
CA CYS A 30 -5.11 -5.58 -7.21
C CYS A 30 -6.37 -5.24 -6.41
N GLY A 31 -6.41 -5.58 -5.12
CA GLY A 31 -7.56 -5.30 -4.25
C GLY A 31 -7.29 -5.64 -2.79
N PRO A 32 -8.31 -5.55 -1.91
CA PRO A 32 -8.23 -6.04 -0.54
C PRO A 32 -8.32 -7.58 -0.52
N GLY A 33 -7.22 -8.24 -0.81
CA GLY A 33 -7.12 -9.65 -1.18
C GLY A 33 -7.08 -9.83 -2.70
N ASN A 34 -7.21 -11.07 -3.16
CA ASN A 34 -7.21 -11.39 -4.58
C ASN A 34 -8.33 -12.37 -4.95
N ILE A 35 -8.63 -12.46 -6.24
CA ILE A 35 -9.61 -13.38 -6.84
C ILE A 35 -8.95 -14.36 -7.82
N ALA A 36 -7.62 -14.49 -7.74
CA ALA A 36 -6.85 -15.39 -8.59
C ALA A 36 -7.00 -16.85 -8.11
N ASP A 37 -7.13 -17.79 -9.06
CA ASP A 37 -7.19 -19.22 -8.78
C ASP A 37 -5.81 -19.82 -8.45
N GLY A 38 -4.74 -19.09 -8.71
CA GLY A 38 -3.35 -19.49 -8.43
C GLY A 38 -2.36 -18.38 -8.79
N TYR A 39 -1.08 -18.61 -8.48
CA TYR A 39 -0.04 -17.59 -8.65
C TYR A 39 0.09 -17.09 -10.09
N ASP A 40 -0.09 -17.96 -11.09
CA ASP A 40 0.05 -17.61 -12.50
C ASP A 40 -1.25 -17.09 -13.13
N ASP A 41 -2.33 -17.03 -12.34
CA ASP A 41 -3.62 -16.56 -12.81
C ASP A 41 -3.69 -15.03 -12.74
N LEU A 42 -3.51 -14.39 -13.89
CA LEU A 42 -3.52 -12.94 -14.07
C LEU A 42 -4.77 -12.49 -14.82
N GLY A 43 -5.19 -11.27 -14.54
CA GLY A 43 -6.25 -10.58 -15.28
C GLY A 43 -5.79 -10.09 -16.66
N THR A 44 -6.63 -9.31 -17.33
CA THR A 44 -6.35 -8.74 -18.67
C THR A 44 -5.34 -7.59 -18.60
N ASP A 45 -5.26 -6.85 -17.49
CA ASP A 45 -4.21 -5.86 -17.23
C ASP A 45 -3.02 -6.56 -16.56
N VAL A 46 -2.28 -7.30 -17.36
CA VAL A 46 -1.22 -8.20 -16.90
C VAL A 46 -0.11 -7.48 -16.14
N GLU A 47 0.34 -6.33 -16.63
CA GLU A 47 1.46 -5.59 -16.06
C GLU A 47 1.10 -5.02 -14.68
N LEU A 48 -0.07 -4.41 -14.56
CA LEU A 48 -0.57 -3.91 -13.27
C LEU A 48 -0.79 -5.04 -12.28
N ASP A 49 -1.38 -6.13 -12.76
CA ASP A 49 -1.68 -7.30 -11.94
C ASP A 49 -0.42 -8.01 -11.42
N MET A 50 0.65 -8.02 -12.22
CA MET A 50 1.96 -8.50 -11.78
C MET A 50 2.56 -7.66 -10.66
N CYS A 51 2.38 -6.33 -10.66
CA CYS A 51 2.81 -5.48 -9.56
C CYS A 51 2.07 -5.84 -8.26
N CYS A 52 0.75 -5.99 -8.32
CA CYS A 52 -0.08 -6.36 -7.18
C CYS A 52 0.27 -7.77 -6.67
N ARG A 53 0.40 -8.75 -7.57
CA ARG A 53 0.80 -10.12 -7.22
C ARG A 53 2.14 -10.15 -6.49
N ALA A 54 3.14 -9.43 -7.00
CA ALA A 54 4.45 -9.37 -6.36
C ALA A 54 4.38 -8.74 -4.96
N HIS A 55 3.55 -7.72 -4.77
CA HIS A 55 3.33 -7.09 -3.49
C HIS A 55 2.60 -8.01 -2.50
N ASP A 56 1.50 -8.65 -2.90
CA ASP A 56 0.73 -9.57 -2.05
C ASP A 56 1.56 -10.76 -1.56
N ASN A 57 2.49 -11.23 -2.41
CA ASN A 57 3.40 -12.33 -2.10
C ASN A 57 4.71 -11.90 -1.44
N CYS A 58 4.80 -10.64 -0.99
CA CYS A 58 5.94 -10.24 -0.20
C CYS A 58 5.94 -10.96 1.17
N ASN A 59 7.09 -11.58 1.50
CA ASN A 59 7.22 -12.41 2.71
C ASN A 59 7.30 -11.57 3.99
N GLU A 60 7.84 -10.34 3.90
CA GLU A 60 8.06 -9.43 5.02
C GLU A 60 6.80 -8.57 5.26
N LYS A 61 5.83 -9.14 6.00
CA LYS A 61 4.59 -8.45 6.38
C LYS A 61 4.11 -8.87 7.76
N ILE A 62 3.50 -7.93 8.47
CA ILE A 62 2.81 -8.15 9.75
C ILE A 62 1.31 -8.24 9.44
N SER A 63 0.74 -9.42 9.58
CA SER A 63 -0.70 -9.62 9.35
C SER A 63 -1.55 -8.86 10.38
N PRO A 64 -2.82 -8.55 10.08
CA PRO A 64 -3.73 -7.94 11.06
C PRO A 64 -3.78 -8.72 12.37
N SER A 65 -3.76 -7.99 13.50
CA SER A 65 -3.82 -8.56 14.85
C SER A 65 -2.69 -9.54 15.19
N THR A 66 -1.54 -9.43 14.50
CA THR A 66 -0.35 -10.23 14.78
C THR A 66 0.87 -9.37 15.11
N GLU A 67 1.95 -10.03 15.51
CA GLU A 67 3.23 -9.41 15.82
C GLU A 67 4.35 -10.05 15.01
N LEU A 68 5.32 -9.25 14.59
CA LEU A 68 6.56 -9.68 13.96
C LEU A 68 7.69 -8.74 14.40
N HIS A 69 8.84 -9.28 14.76
CA HIS A 69 10.01 -8.51 15.20
C HIS A 69 9.74 -7.56 16.39
N GLY A 70 8.80 -7.88 17.27
CA GLY A 70 8.37 -7.02 18.38
C GLY A 70 7.50 -5.84 17.98
N LEU A 71 7.01 -5.80 16.73
CA LEU A 71 6.08 -4.80 16.23
C LEU A 71 4.69 -5.42 16.06
N SER A 72 3.69 -4.83 16.70
CA SER A 72 2.29 -5.28 16.64
C SER A 72 1.53 -4.52 15.56
N ASN A 73 0.76 -5.24 14.76
CA ASN A 73 -0.16 -4.64 13.79
C ASN A 73 -1.59 -4.61 14.36
N ASN A 74 -2.06 -3.41 14.71
CA ASN A 74 -3.44 -3.18 15.17
C ASN A 74 -4.37 -2.67 14.05
N ASP A 75 -3.89 -2.65 12.81
CA ASP A 75 -4.66 -2.23 11.64
C ASP A 75 -5.50 -3.39 11.09
N LEU A 76 -6.48 -3.05 10.24
CA LEU A 76 -7.33 -4.04 9.55
C LEU A 76 -6.61 -4.73 8.37
N PHE A 77 -5.47 -4.21 7.96
CA PHE A 77 -4.72 -4.65 6.80
C PHE A 77 -3.27 -5.00 7.16
N PRO A 78 -2.60 -5.84 6.37
CA PRO A 78 -1.19 -6.13 6.58
C PRO A 78 -0.34 -4.85 6.51
N ILE A 79 0.69 -4.77 7.35
CA ILE A 79 1.76 -3.78 7.25
C ILE A 79 2.96 -4.49 6.63
N PHE A 80 3.45 -3.98 5.50
CA PHE A 80 4.57 -4.56 4.78
C PHE A 80 5.89 -3.88 5.16
N SER A 81 7.01 -4.56 4.90
CA SER A 81 8.32 -3.93 5.04
C SER A 81 8.47 -2.76 4.08
N CYS A 82 9.27 -1.76 4.46
CA CYS A 82 9.51 -0.60 3.61
C CYS A 82 10.18 -0.98 2.26
N ALA A 83 10.92 -2.09 2.22
CA ALA A 83 11.46 -2.63 0.99
C ALA A 83 10.37 -3.16 0.04
N CYS A 84 9.35 -3.85 0.57
CA CYS A 84 8.20 -4.32 -0.21
C CYS A 84 7.39 -3.15 -0.78
N GLU A 85 7.10 -2.16 0.07
CA GLU A 85 6.35 -0.96 -0.32
C GLU A 85 7.10 -0.14 -1.38
N SER A 86 8.42 -0.01 -1.24
CA SER A 86 9.25 0.66 -2.24
C SER A 86 9.21 -0.05 -3.59
N LYS A 87 9.32 -1.38 -3.61
CA LYS A 87 9.22 -2.17 -4.86
C LYS A 87 7.85 -2.01 -5.50
N PHE A 88 6.77 -2.03 -4.72
CA PHE A 88 5.43 -1.85 -5.22
C PHE A 88 5.25 -0.47 -5.85
N ARG A 89 5.68 0.58 -5.15
CA ARG A 89 5.68 1.95 -5.66
C ARG A 89 6.45 2.08 -6.97
N GLN A 90 7.65 1.52 -7.05
CA GLN A 90 8.47 1.54 -8.27
C GLN A 90 7.78 0.80 -9.42
N CYS A 91 7.19 -0.38 -9.16
CA CYS A 91 6.45 -1.13 -10.15
C CYS A 91 5.29 -0.30 -10.71
N LEU A 92 4.44 0.27 -9.86
CA LEU A 92 3.33 1.11 -10.30
C LEU A 92 3.80 2.34 -11.10
N SER A 93 4.89 2.97 -10.67
CA SER A 93 5.44 4.15 -11.34
C SER A 93 6.02 3.84 -12.72
N SER A 94 6.54 2.63 -12.93
CA SER A 94 7.12 2.22 -14.21
C SER A 94 6.11 1.95 -15.31
N LEU A 95 4.83 1.77 -14.97
CA LEU A 95 3.79 1.46 -15.96
C LEU A 95 3.30 2.69 -16.74
N HIS A 96 3.49 3.88 -16.22
CA HIS A 96 3.14 5.16 -16.85
C HIS A 96 1.70 5.23 -17.41
N ASN A 97 0.74 4.57 -16.75
CA ASN A 97 -0.68 4.57 -17.15
C ASN A 97 -1.59 5.10 -16.02
N VAL A 98 -2.84 5.40 -16.37
CA VAL A 98 -3.83 6.02 -15.47
C VAL A 98 -4.24 5.04 -14.36
N GLU A 99 -4.34 3.76 -14.67
CA GLU A 99 -4.77 2.70 -13.77
C GLU A 99 -3.75 2.52 -12.63
N SER A 100 -2.47 2.42 -12.96
CA SER A 100 -1.39 2.32 -11.98
C SER A 100 -1.24 3.58 -11.14
N ALA A 101 -1.43 4.76 -11.77
CA ALA A 101 -1.42 6.04 -11.05
C ALA A 101 -2.58 6.15 -10.06
N ALA A 102 -3.80 5.75 -10.46
CA ALA A 102 -4.98 5.75 -9.61
C ALA A 102 -4.83 4.78 -8.44
N LEU A 103 -4.39 3.54 -8.72
CA LEU A 103 -4.13 2.54 -7.68
C LEU A 103 -3.09 3.03 -6.68
N GLY A 104 -1.97 3.57 -7.17
CA GLY A 104 -0.91 4.09 -6.31
C GLY A 104 -1.41 5.20 -5.38
N ARG A 105 -2.18 6.15 -5.91
CA ARG A 105 -2.79 7.22 -5.09
C ARG A 105 -3.73 6.66 -4.03
N ILE A 106 -4.63 5.76 -4.38
CA ILE A 106 -5.58 5.15 -3.43
C ILE A 106 -4.81 4.35 -2.37
N TYR A 107 -3.91 3.48 -2.79
CA TYR A 107 -3.15 2.62 -1.89
C TYR A 107 -2.32 3.45 -0.89
N PHE A 108 -1.43 4.31 -1.36
CA PHE A 108 -0.54 5.10 -0.51
C PHE A 108 -1.25 6.25 0.23
N SER A 109 -2.50 6.60 -0.11
CA SER A 109 -3.32 7.49 0.72
C SER A 109 -3.93 6.75 1.92
N THR A 110 -4.28 5.48 1.76
CA THR A 110 -4.90 4.65 2.81
C THR A 110 -3.89 3.90 3.66
N ARG A 111 -2.69 3.62 3.15
CA ARG A 111 -1.58 2.99 3.88
C ARG A 111 -0.63 4.06 4.36
N ASN A 112 -0.40 4.10 5.67
CA ASN A 112 0.34 5.20 6.30
C ASN A 112 1.74 4.80 6.78
N GLN A 113 2.04 3.51 6.94
CA GLN A 113 3.29 3.06 7.53
C GLN A 113 3.82 1.77 6.90
N CYS A 114 5.12 1.61 6.98
CA CYS A 114 5.87 0.39 6.72
C CYS A 114 6.83 0.12 7.89
N PHE A 115 7.51 -1.01 7.90
CA PHE A 115 8.51 -1.30 8.94
C PHE A 115 9.87 -1.68 8.33
N ALA A 116 10.93 -1.35 9.06
CA ALA A 116 12.30 -1.72 8.67
C ALA A 116 13.19 -1.83 9.91
N TYR A 117 14.33 -2.50 9.74
CA TYR A 117 15.40 -2.59 10.72
C TYR A 117 16.42 -1.48 10.48
N GLY A 118 16.69 -0.67 11.49
CA GLY A 118 17.62 0.46 11.36
C GLY A 118 17.94 1.14 12.68
N PRO A 119 18.81 2.17 12.65
CA PRO A 119 19.11 2.96 13.82
C PRO A 119 17.83 3.65 14.33
N PRO A 120 17.68 3.85 15.66
CA PRO A 120 16.49 4.45 16.24
C PRO A 120 16.18 5.84 15.66
N ILE A 121 14.92 6.08 15.32
CA ILE A 121 14.43 7.40 14.92
C ILE A 121 14.52 8.35 16.12
N ALA A 122 15.21 9.48 15.93
CA ALA A 122 15.28 10.56 16.90
C ALA A 122 14.23 11.64 16.64
N SER A 123 14.05 12.05 15.38
CA SER A 123 13.04 13.04 14.98
C SER A 123 12.72 12.95 13.48
N CYS A 124 11.63 13.59 13.08
CA CYS A 124 11.33 13.79 11.67
C CYS A 124 12.00 15.07 11.18
N GLU A 125 12.72 15.01 10.06
CA GLU A 125 13.40 16.16 9.46
C GLU A 125 12.57 16.80 8.35
N GLU A 126 11.92 15.99 7.51
CA GLU A 126 11.12 16.48 6.41
C GLU A 126 9.70 15.91 6.49
N GLN A 127 8.71 16.76 6.26
CA GLN A 127 7.29 16.39 6.34
C GLN A 127 6.58 16.66 5.03
N GLN A 128 5.74 15.71 4.64
CA GLN A 128 4.79 15.86 3.54
C GLN A 128 3.38 16.02 4.09
N TRP A 129 2.61 16.95 3.53
CA TRP A 129 1.24 17.20 3.90
C TRP A 129 0.30 16.90 2.73
N ASP A 130 -0.82 16.26 3.02
CA ASP A 130 -1.93 16.10 2.08
C ASP A 130 -3.24 16.30 2.84
N LEU A 131 -4.04 17.30 2.43
CA LEU A 131 -5.29 17.71 3.06
C LEU A 131 -5.16 17.82 4.60
N PHE A 132 -5.46 16.76 5.32
CA PHE A 132 -5.46 16.73 6.78
C PHE A 132 -4.43 15.75 7.36
N MET A 133 -3.64 15.08 6.52
CA MET A 133 -2.66 14.09 6.94
C MET A 133 -1.25 14.59 6.77
N LYS A 134 -0.42 14.26 7.75
CA LYS A 134 1.00 14.56 7.76
C LYS A 134 1.79 13.27 7.81
N ARG A 135 2.87 13.20 7.03
CA ARG A 135 3.79 12.06 7.00
C ARG A 135 5.23 12.54 7.03
N CYS A 136 6.07 11.76 7.68
CA CYS A 136 7.50 12.02 7.69
C CYS A 136 8.17 11.36 6.48
N LEU A 137 8.92 12.14 5.70
CA LEU A 137 9.65 11.69 4.52
C LEU A 137 11.09 11.31 4.83
N SER A 138 11.73 12.07 5.71
CA SER A 138 13.11 11.81 6.14
C SER A 138 13.24 11.91 7.65
N TYR A 139 14.13 11.09 8.19
CA TYR A 139 14.30 10.93 9.63
C TYR A 139 15.72 11.20 10.05
N LYS A 140 15.87 12.01 11.09
CA LYS A 140 17.10 12.00 11.88
C LYS A 140 17.13 10.74 12.71
N VAL A 141 18.21 9.99 12.61
CA VAL A 141 18.40 8.73 13.36
C VAL A 141 19.56 8.86 14.34
N ASP A 142 19.54 8.05 15.41
CA ASP A 142 20.63 7.96 16.37
C ASP A 142 21.48 6.73 16.09
N GLU A 143 22.54 6.92 15.33
CA GLU A 143 23.48 5.85 14.96
C GLU A 143 24.34 5.35 16.15
N SER A 144 24.33 6.03 17.27
CA SER A 144 25.02 5.60 18.48
C SER A 144 24.31 4.49 19.26
N GLN A 145 23.04 4.27 18.94
CA GLN A 145 22.20 3.26 19.57
C GLN A 145 22.13 1.97 18.74
N PRO A 146 21.87 0.82 19.38
CA PRO A 146 21.63 -0.43 18.66
C PRO A 146 20.47 -0.31 17.69
N TYR A 147 20.62 -0.91 16.51
CA TYR A 147 19.57 -1.02 15.51
C TYR A 147 18.36 -1.77 16.07
N ARG A 148 17.18 -1.36 15.62
CA ARG A 148 15.92 -2.00 16.00
C ARG A 148 14.92 -2.02 14.85
N TRP A 149 13.96 -2.90 14.92
CA TRP A 149 12.77 -2.85 14.08
C TRP A 149 11.87 -1.70 14.53
N GLN A 150 11.38 -0.91 13.58
CA GLN A 150 10.52 0.23 13.87
C GLN A 150 9.67 0.59 12.65
N PHE A 151 8.58 1.33 12.90
CA PHE A 151 7.73 1.84 11.83
C PHE A 151 8.27 3.13 11.25
N TYR A 152 8.02 3.31 9.95
CA TYR A 152 8.28 4.51 9.19
C TYR A 152 7.02 4.90 8.44
N ASP A 153 6.78 6.21 8.24
CA ASP A 153 5.68 6.68 7.42
C ASP A 153 5.92 6.34 5.94
N LEU A 154 4.85 6.00 5.23
CA LEU A 154 4.87 5.89 3.77
C LEU A 154 4.57 7.26 3.15
N ALA A 155 5.43 7.75 2.28
CA ALA A 155 5.16 8.96 1.51
C ALA A 155 3.86 8.83 0.70
N PHE A 156 3.14 9.93 0.49
CA PHE A 156 2.04 9.95 -0.47
C PHE A 156 2.55 9.63 -1.88
N TYR A 157 1.69 9.04 -2.71
CA TYR A 157 2.08 8.64 -4.05
C TYR A 157 2.04 9.84 -5.00
N THR A 158 3.18 10.13 -5.61
CA THR A 158 3.30 11.04 -6.74
C THR A 158 3.67 10.22 -7.96
N HIS A 159 2.80 10.20 -8.96
CA HIS A 159 3.13 9.57 -10.24
C HIS A 159 4.09 10.49 -11.00
N PRO A 160 5.20 10.00 -11.56
CA PRO A 160 6.02 10.81 -12.46
C PRO A 160 5.13 11.31 -13.59
N SER A 161 4.98 12.63 -13.73
CA SER A 161 4.32 13.19 -14.91
C SER A 161 5.14 12.85 -16.13
N SER A 162 4.48 12.54 -17.25
CA SER A 162 5.12 12.29 -18.54
C SER A 162 5.76 13.55 -19.16
N GLU A 163 6.09 14.55 -18.36
CA GLU A 163 6.59 15.87 -18.76
C GLU A 163 8.05 16.12 -18.35
N GLU A 164 8.89 15.09 -18.30
CA GLU A 164 10.34 15.29 -18.29
C GLU A 164 10.96 14.48 -19.43
N ASN A 165 10.80 15.00 -20.66
CA ASN A 165 11.66 14.72 -21.82
C ASN A 165 12.09 16.06 -22.46
#